data_414658b37c9102f556e1096caba09c20
#
_entry.id   414658b37c9102f556e1096caba09c20
#
_cell.length_a   1.000
_cell.length_b   1.000
_cell.length_c   1.000
_cell.angle_alpha   90.00
_cell.angle_beta   90.00
_cell.angle_gamma   90.00
#
_symmetry.space_group_name_H-M   'P 1'
#
loop_
_entity.id
_entity.type
_entity.pdbx_description
1 polymer ?
#
loop_
_entity_poly.entity_id
_entity_poly.type
_entity_poly.pdbx_seq_one_letter_code
_entity_poly.pdbx_strand_id
1 'polypeptide(L)'
;MTGLAGPDAQIFGLNEIFGYKAGVFVAFAGYSIFGVGAEVAGITVSKIIAKWFRGKELATAMGVQVALARIGSQAGYAVAIPMARALGLSSPVLLGLILLVGGLIAFFIFSVMDKKLDMQMAAAAEEAGTVSEEEKFSFKDVKNILINPGFWLIALLCVLFYSCVFPFQKFAS
;
A
#
# COMPACT_ATOMS: atom_id res chain seq x y z
N MET A 1 21.50 -15.23 -15.66
CA MET A 1 20.06 -14.93 -15.72
C MET A 1 19.87 -13.63 -16.47
N THR A 2 19.52 -13.74 -17.75
CA THR A 2 19.18 -12.62 -18.63
C THR A 2 17.73 -12.24 -18.35
N GLY A 3 17.49 -11.47 -17.31
CA GLY A 3 16.17 -10.90 -17.02
C GLY A 3 16.11 -9.45 -17.49
N LEU A 4 14.90 -8.91 -17.68
CA LEU A 4 14.65 -7.50 -18.06
C LEU A 4 15.31 -6.45 -17.15
N ALA A 5 15.76 -6.83 -15.98
CA ALA A 5 16.49 -6.01 -15.01
C ALA A 5 17.95 -6.43 -14.80
N GLY A 6 18.51 -7.30 -15.65
CA GLY A 6 19.90 -7.71 -15.58
C GLY A 6 20.87 -6.63 -16.09
N PRO A 7 22.20 -6.81 -15.86
CA PRO A 7 23.21 -5.86 -16.32
C PRO A 7 23.25 -5.70 -17.85
N ASP A 8 22.75 -6.69 -18.60
CA ASP A 8 22.68 -6.72 -20.06
C ASP A 8 21.25 -6.57 -20.60
N ALA A 9 20.33 -6.06 -19.77
CA ALA A 9 18.94 -5.84 -20.16
C ALA A 9 18.84 -4.78 -21.28
N GLN A 10 18.13 -5.13 -22.36
CA GLN A 10 17.84 -4.23 -23.47
C GLN A 10 16.33 -3.95 -23.51
N ILE A 11 15.97 -2.68 -23.63
CA ILE A 11 14.59 -2.27 -23.85
C ILE A 11 14.52 -1.68 -25.26
N PHE A 12 13.71 -2.27 -26.13
CA PHE A 12 13.61 -1.88 -27.55
C PHE A 12 14.95 -1.87 -28.31
N GLY A 13 15.91 -2.76 -27.94
CA GLY A 13 17.23 -2.81 -28.57
C GLY A 13 18.21 -1.74 -28.09
N LEU A 14 17.86 -0.92 -27.09
CA LEU A 14 18.72 0.11 -26.51
C LEU A 14 19.31 -0.41 -25.20
N ASN A 15 20.64 -0.32 -25.06
CA ASN A 15 21.35 -0.67 -23.83
C ASN A 15 21.34 0.46 -22.81
N GLU A 16 21.19 1.70 -23.27
CA GLU A 16 21.17 2.92 -22.48
C GLU A 16 20.04 3.85 -22.92
N ILE A 17 19.32 4.40 -21.95
CA ILE A 17 18.27 5.39 -22.13
C ILE A 17 18.62 6.58 -21.22
N PHE A 18 18.76 7.78 -21.78
CA PHE A 18 19.18 8.99 -21.06
C PHE A 18 20.49 8.83 -20.25
N GLY A 19 21.45 8.03 -20.73
CA GLY A 19 22.73 7.79 -20.04
C GLY A 19 22.68 6.79 -18.87
N TYR A 20 21.54 6.11 -18.67
CA TYR A 20 21.39 5.05 -17.67
C TYR A 20 21.09 3.72 -18.35
N LYS A 21 21.56 2.63 -17.75
CA LYS A 21 21.29 1.27 -18.25
C LYS A 21 19.78 1.00 -18.28
N ALA A 22 19.32 0.40 -19.38
CA ALA A 22 17.89 0.08 -19.58
C ALA A 22 17.26 -0.68 -18.41
N GLY A 23 18.00 -1.58 -17.74
CA GLY A 23 17.55 -2.29 -16.55
C GLY A 23 17.16 -1.40 -15.36
N VAL A 24 17.78 -0.22 -15.24
CA VAL A 24 17.45 0.76 -14.20
C VAL A 24 16.04 1.32 -14.40
N PHE A 25 15.64 1.57 -15.66
CA PHE A 25 14.28 2.04 -15.96
C PHE A 25 13.22 1.00 -15.66
N VAL A 26 13.49 -0.27 -15.95
CA VAL A 26 12.56 -1.36 -15.59
C VAL A 26 12.40 -1.46 -14.07
N ALA A 27 13.51 -1.41 -13.35
CA ALA A 27 13.48 -1.44 -11.88
C ALA A 27 12.75 -0.23 -11.30
N PHE A 28 13.00 0.97 -11.84
CA PHE A 28 12.31 2.20 -11.43
C PHE A 28 10.80 2.13 -11.70
N ALA A 29 10.40 1.72 -12.91
CA ALA A 29 8.99 1.58 -13.25
C ALA A 29 8.30 0.55 -12.36
N GLY A 30 8.92 -0.61 -12.14
CA GLY A 30 8.40 -1.64 -11.24
C GLY A 30 8.25 -1.15 -9.81
N TYR A 31 9.24 -0.44 -9.29
CA TYR A 31 9.18 0.13 -7.95
C TYR A 31 8.11 1.23 -7.81
N SER A 32 7.94 2.05 -8.85
CA SER A 32 6.90 3.08 -8.88
C SER A 32 5.50 2.48 -8.86
N ILE A 33 5.26 1.44 -9.67
CA ILE A 33 3.97 0.72 -9.69
C ILE A 33 3.71 0.06 -8.33
N PHE A 34 4.73 -0.57 -7.74
CA PHE A 34 4.64 -1.15 -6.40
C PHE A 34 4.29 -0.09 -5.34
N GLY A 35 4.94 1.08 -5.38
CA GLY A 35 4.68 2.18 -4.45
C GLY A 35 3.22 2.65 -4.50
N VAL A 36 2.70 2.91 -5.70
CA VAL A 36 1.30 3.29 -5.90
C VAL A 36 0.36 2.18 -5.39
N GLY A 37 0.66 0.92 -5.69
CA GLY A 37 -0.14 -0.22 -5.21
C GLY A 37 -0.16 -0.34 -3.69
N ALA A 38 0.96 -0.11 -3.03
CA ALA A 38 1.08 -0.15 -1.57
C ALA A 38 0.23 0.94 -0.89
N GLU A 39 0.25 2.17 -1.42
CA GLU A 39 -0.57 3.28 -0.90
C GLU A 39 -2.08 3.01 -1.10
N VAL A 40 -2.47 2.56 -2.28
CA VAL A 40 -3.86 2.19 -2.57
C VAL A 40 -4.33 1.08 -1.64
N ALA A 41 -3.52 0.05 -1.40
CA ALA A 41 -3.83 -1.03 -0.48
C ALA A 41 -4.02 -0.52 0.96
N GLY A 42 -3.15 0.38 1.43
CA GLY A 42 -3.25 1.00 2.76
C GLY A 42 -4.57 1.76 2.96
N ILE A 43 -4.96 2.57 1.97
CA ILE A 43 -6.22 3.31 2.00
C ILE A 43 -7.42 2.36 1.97
N THR A 44 -7.35 1.32 1.13
CA THR A 44 -8.43 0.33 1.00
C THR A 44 -8.64 -0.43 2.31
N VAL A 45 -7.57 -0.91 2.94
CA VAL A 45 -7.65 -1.60 4.25
C VAL A 45 -8.24 -0.68 5.31
N SER A 46 -7.83 0.59 5.35
CA SER A 46 -8.38 1.56 6.29
C SER A 46 -9.88 1.79 6.09
N LYS A 47 -10.34 1.88 4.83
CA LYS A 47 -11.78 1.97 4.50
C LYS A 47 -12.56 0.73 4.94
N ILE A 48 -12.00 -0.46 4.69
CA ILE A 48 -12.61 -1.73 5.11
C ILE A 48 -12.76 -1.78 6.63
N ILE A 49 -11.72 -1.42 7.37
CA ILE A 49 -11.77 -1.38 8.84
C ILE A 49 -12.84 -0.40 9.32
N ALA A 50 -12.91 0.79 8.72
CA ALA A 50 -13.94 1.78 9.07
C ALA A 50 -15.37 1.29 8.76
N LYS A 51 -15.54 0.45 7.76
CA LYS A 51 -16.83 -0.16 7.41
C LYS A 51 -17.25 -1.26 8.38
N TRP A 52 -16.30 -2.14 8.75
CA TRP A 52 -16.58 -3.30 9.61
C TRP A 52 -16.62 -2.97 11.11
N PHE A 53 -15.81 -2.00 11.54
CA PHE A 53 -15.71 -1.60 12.94
C PHE A 53 -16.26 -0.20 13.12
N ARG A 54 -17.25 -0.04 13.99
CA ARG A 54 -17.88 1.25 14.29
C ARG A 54 -17.71 1.61 15.77
N GLY A 55 -17.67 2.90 16.07
CA GLY A 55 -17.59 3.41 17.44
C GLY A 55 -16.20 3.19 18.07
N LYS A 56 -16.17 2.75 19.34
CA LYS A 56 -14.93 2.59 20.12
C LYS A 56 -13.97 1.54 19.58
N GLU A 57 -14.49 0.53 18.89
CA GLU A 57 -13.69 -0.56 18.31
C GLU A 57 -12.87 -0.11 17.12
N LEU A 58 -13.31 0.93 16.42
CA LEU A 58 -12.61 1.48 15.25
C LEU A 58 -11.19 1.95 15.60
N ALA A 59 -11.02 2.66 16.70
CA ALA A 59 -9.70 3.16 17.10
C ALA A 59 -8.73 2.01 17.41
N THR A 60 -9.22 0.96 18.08
CA THR A 60 -8.43 -0.23 18.37
C THR A 60 -8.06 -0.98 17.10
N ALA A 61 -8.99 -1.21 16.19
CA ALA A 61 -8.75 -1.89 14.93
C ALA A 61 -7.73 -1.14 14.04
N MET A 62 -7.84 0.18 13.95
CA MET A 62 -6.87 1.04 13.26
C MET A 62 -5.49 0.97 13.91
N GLY A 63 -5.42 0.99 15.25
CA GLY A 63 -4.15 0.85 15.98
C GLY A 63 -3.47 -0.49 15.73
N VAL A 64 -4.23 -1.58 15.76
CA VAL A 64 -3.72 -2.93 15.46
C VAL A 64 -3.23 -3.03 14.02
N GLN A 65 -3.96 -2.47 13.04
CA GLN A 65 -3.52 -2.41 11.65
C GLN A 65 -2.16 -1.76 11.52
N VAL A 66 -1.97 -0.58 12.11
CA VAL A 66 -0.70 0.15 12.04
C VAL A 66 0.42 -0.62 12.73
N ALA A 67 0.15 -1.22 13.89
CA ALA A 67 1.12 -2.03 14.62
C ALA A 67 1.58 -3.24 13.78
N LEU A 68 0.67 -4.00 13.19
CA LEU A 68 0.98 -5.14 12.33
C LEU A 68 1.78 -4.71 11.09
N ALA A 69 1.42 -3.59 10.46
CA ALA A 69 2.17 -3.05 9.32
C ALA A 69 3.62 -2.71 9.71
N ARG A 70 3.84 -2.12 10.90
CA ARG A 70 5.19 -1.81 11.38
C ARG A 70 5.99 -3.06 11.71
N ILE A 71 5.39 -4.05 12.37
CA ILE A 71 6.02 -5.35 12.66
C ILE A 71 6.41 -6.03 11.34
N GLY A 72 5.53 -6.06 10.33
CA GLY A 72 5.81 -6.63 9.02
C GLY A 72 6.99 -5.94 8.33
N SER A 73 7.06 -4.61 8.38
CA SER A 73 8.18 -3.85 7.81
C SER A 73 9.50 -4.18 8.50
N GLN A 74 9.52 -4.22 9.82
CA GLN A 74 10.73 -4.55 10.59
C GLN A 74 11.18 -5.99 10.37
N ALA A 75 10.25 -6.95 10.30
CA ALA A 75 10.55 -8.33 9.96
C ALA A 75 11.16 -8.45 8.56
N GLY A 76 10.63 -7.70 7.58
CA GLY A 76 11.18 -7.63 6.23
C GLY A 76 12.64 -7.16 6.21
N TYR A 77 12.98 -6.08 6.92
CA TYR A 77 14.36 -5.60 7.04
C TYR A 77 15.28 -6.61 7.74
N ALA A 78 14.82 -7.20 8.84
CA ALA A 78 15.61 -8.18 9.59
C ALA A 78 15.93 -9.44 8.79
N VAL A 79 15.01 -9.90 7.94
CA VAL A 79 15.17 -11.14 7.16
C VAL A 79 15.88 -10.91 5.83
N ALA A 80 15.75 -9.72 5.22
CA ALA A 80 16.26 -9.46 3.87
C ALA A 80 17.78 -9.65 3.75
N ILE A 81 18.56 -9.12 4.68
CA ILE A 81 20.04 -9.18 4.63
C ILE A 81 20.57 -10.59 4.84
N PRO A 82 20.22 -11.33 5.92
CA PRO A 82 20.69 -12.70 6.10
C PRO A 82 20.24 -13.62 4.97
N MET A 83 19.03 -13.44 4.46
CA MET A 83 18.51 -14.25 3.36
C MET A 83 19.25 -13.98 2.05
N ALA A 84 19.57 -12.72 1.75
CA ALA A 84 20.37 -12.36 0.58
C ALA A 84 21.79 -12.96 0.63
N ARG A 85 22.40 -13.03 1.82
CA ARG A 85 23.71 -13.63 2.04
C ARG A 85 23.70 -15.16 1.90
N ALA A 86 22.64 -15.81 2.38
CA ALA A 86 22.54 -17.27 2.39
C ALA A 86 22.08 -17.86 1.06
N LEU A 87 21.12 -17.23 0.39
CA LEU A 87 20.40 -17.78 -0.77
C LEU A 87 20.58 -16.95 -2.05
N GLY A 88 21.34 -15.84 -1.97
CA GLY A 88 21.59 -14.95 -3.08
C GLY A 88 20.66 -13.73 -3.13
N LEU A 89 21.08 -12.70 -3.86
CA LEU A 89 20.47 -11.37 -3.89
C LEU A 89 19.00 -11.36 -4.35
N SER A 90 18.58 -12.35 -5.12
CA SER A 90 17.20 -12.44 -5.62
C SER A 90 16.22 -13.08 -4.62
N SER A 91 16.70 -13.71 -3.56
CA SER A 91 15.85 -14.48 -2.64
C SER A 91 14.88 -13.62 -1.82
N PRO A 92 15.24 -12.42 -1.29
CA PRO A 92 14.29 -11.58 -0.59
C PRO A 92 13.15 -11.08 -1.50
N VAL A 93 13.48 -10.83 -2.79
CA VAL A 93 12.48 -10.41 -3.78
C VAL A 93 11.48 -11.52 -4.06
N LEU A 94 11.96 -12.76 -4.20
CA LEU A 94 11.10 -13.94 -4.38
C LEU A 94 10.21 -14.17 -3.15
N LEU A 95 10.74 -14.03 -1.94
CA LEU A 95 9.94 -14.12 -0.72
C LEU A 95 8.84 -13.05 -0.71
N GLY A 96 9.18 -11.81 -1.03
CA GLY A 96 8.21 -10.71 -1.15
C GLY A 96 7.11 -11.01 -2.18
N LEU A 97 7.48 -11.58 -3.34
CA LEU A 97 6.53 -11.99 -4.37
C LEU A 97 5.57 -13.07 -3.86
N ILE A 98 6.08 -14.10 -3.18
CA ILE A 98 5.25 -15.18 -2.62
C ILE A 98 4.27 -14.62 -1.59
N LEU A 99 4.72 -13.73 -0.71
CA LEU A 99 3.86 -13.08 0.28
C LEU A 99 2.80 -12.19 -0.37
N LEU A 100 3.14 -11.48 -1.44
CA LEU A 100 2.17 -10.68 -2.20
C LEU A 100 1.10 -11.54 -2.87
N VAL A 101 1.49 -12.66 -3.47
CA VAL A 101 0.54 -13.62 -4.07
C VAL A 101 -0.38 -14.19 -2.99
N GLY A 102 0.17 -14.59 -1.83
CA GLY A 102 -0.62 -15.03 -0.69
C GLY A 102 -1.61 -13.96 -0.20
N GLY A 103 -1.14 -12.72 -0.10
CA GLY A 103 -1.99 -11.57 0.24
C GLY A 103 -3.10 -11.32 -0.78
N LEU A 104 -2.81 -11.47 -2.06
CA LEU A 104 -3.81 -11.35 -3.14
C LEU A 104 -4.90 -12.42 -3.02
N ILE A 105 -4.53 -13.66 -2.75
CA ILE A 105 -5.48 -14.76 -2.53
C ILE A 105 -6.37 -14.45 -1.33
N ALA A 106 -5.78 -14.04 -0.21
CA ALA A 106 -6.52 -13.65 0.98
C ALA A 106 -7.48 -12.47 0.70
N PHE A 107 -7.05 -11.49 -0.09
CA PHE A 107 -7.88 -10.36 -0.50
C PHE A 107 -9.06 -10.80 -1.37
N PHE A 108 -8.87 -11.75 -2.27
CA PHE A 108 -9.97 -12.31 -3.07
C PHE A 108 -11.03 -12.99 -2.19
N ILE A 109 -10.59 -13.81 -1.23
CA ILE A 109 -11.50 -14.46 -0.27
C ILE A 109 -12.27 -13.40 0.51
N PHE A 110 -11.57 -12.38 1.00
CA PHE A 110 -12.16 -11.27 1.74
C PHE A 110 -13.18 -10.50 0.87
N SER A 111 -12.88 -10.24 -0.39
CA SER A 111 -13.76 -9.52 -1.33
C SER A 111 -15.12 -10.22 -1.52
N VAL A 112 -15.14 -11.56 -1.48
CA VAL A 112 -16.40 -12.33 -1.52
C VAL A 112 -17.20 -12.13 -0.24
N MET A 113 -16.52 -12.07 0.92
CA MET A 113 -17.18 -11.83 2.20
C MET A 113 -17.73 -10.40 2.29
N ASP A 114 -16.97 -9.43 1.80
CA ASP A 114 -17.35 -8.02 1.82
C ASP A 114 -18.59 -7.75 0.94
N LYS A 115 -18.69 -8.37 -0.22
CA LYS A 115 -19.91 -8.31 -1.06
C LYS A 115 -21.15 -8.85 -0.36
N LYS A 116 -21.00 -9.90 0.45
CA LYS A 116 -22.13 -10.42 1.25
C LYS A 116 -22.59 -9.42 2.30
N LEU A 117 -21.64 -8.76 2.96
CA LEU A 117 -21.93 -7.70 3.92
C LEU A 117 -22.66 -6.54 3.25
N ASP A 118 -22.20 -6.10 2.07
CA ASP A 118 -22.85 -5.02 1.31
C ASP A 118 -24.30 -5.35 0.97
N MET A 119 -24.56 -6.57 0.52
CA MET A 119 -25.93 -7.02 0.23
C MET A 119 -26.81 -7.04 1.49
N GLN A 120 -26.27 -7.45 2.63
CA GLN A 120 -27.00 -7.45 3.89
C GLN A 120 -27.27 -6.03 4.41
N MET A 121 -26.29 -5.14 4.28
CA MET A 121 -26.46 -3.74 4.65
C MET A 121 -27.45 -3.01 3.75
N ALA A 122 -27.44 -3.30 2.44
CA ALA A 122 -28.39 -2.74 1.49
C ALA A 122 -29.83 -3.22 1.79
N ALA A 123 -30.02 -4.51 2.05
CA ALA A 123 -31.32 -5.06 2.43
C ALA A 123 -31.85 -4.46 3.74
N ALA A 124 -30.99 -4.33 4.75
CA ALA A 124 -31.36 -3.71 6.03
C ALA A 124 -31.68 -2.21 5.91
N ALA A 125 -31.00 -1.51 5.00
CA ALA A 125 -31.28 -0.09 4.73
C ALA A 125 -32.61 0.10 3.99
N GLU A 126 -32.95 -0.82 3.10
CA GLU A 126 -34.23 -0.85 2.38
C GLU A 126 -35.40 -1.12 3.31
N GLU A 127 -35.26 -2.07 4.25
CA GLU A 127 -36.23 -2.33 5.32
C GLU A 127 -36.39 -1.16 6.29
N ALA A 128 -35.31 -0.43 6.57
CA ALA A 128 -35.33 0.74 7.46
C ALA A 128 -35.79 2.05 6.79
N GLY A 129 -36.05 2.04 5.48
CA GLY A 129 -36.45 3.22 4.72
C GLY A 129 -35.38 4.32 4.66
N THR A 130 -34.14 3.99 5.06
CA THR A 130 -32.98 4.88 4.99
C THR A 130 -32.16 4.53 3.75
N VAL A 131 -32.34 5.32 2.70
CA VAL A 131 -31.47 5.25 1.52
C VAL A 131 -30.08 5.70 2.00
N SER A 132 -29.15 4.78 2.12
CA SER A 132 -27.74 5.17 2.28
C SER A 132 -27.30 5.80 0.96
N GLU A 133 -27.30 7.12 0.91
CA GLU A 133 -26.64 7.84 -0.18
C GLU A 133 -25.17 7.43 -0.17
N GLU A 134 -24.78 6.64 -1.17
CA GLU A 134 -23.37 6.53 -1.51
C GLU A 134 -22.87 7.94 -1.78
N GLU A 135 -22.02 8.47 -0.91
CA GLU A 135 -21.37 9.77 -1.11
C GLU A 135 -20.61 9.72 -2.45
N LYS A 136 -21.28 10.21 -3.50
CA LYS A 136 -20.66 10.32 -4.83
C LYS A 136 -19.53 11.32 -4.72
N PHE A 137 -18.32 10.84 -5.03
CA PHE A 137 -17.13 11.69 -5.10
C PHE A 137 -17.41 12.92 -5.98
N SER A 138 -17.27 14.12 -5.41
CA SER A 138 -17.38 15.38 -6.13
C SER A 138 -16.04 16.12 -6.14
N PHE A 139 -15.63 16.61 -7.30
CA PHE A 139 -14.45 17.50 -7.39
C PHE A 139 -14.58 18.75 -6.51
N LYS A 140 -15.81 19.12 -6.14
CA LYS A 140 -16.08 20.24 -5.24
C LYS A 140 -15.58 19.95 -3.80
N ASP A 141 -15.61 18.66 -3.39
CA ASP A 141 -15.12 18.23 -2.08
C ASP A 141 -13.61 18.36 -1.99
N VAL A 142 -12.88 18.04 -3.06
CA VAL A 142 -11.43 18.24 -3.15
C VAL A 142 -11.08 19.71 -2.98
N LYS A 143 -11.81 20.62 -3.61
CA LYS A 143 -11.59 22.06 -3.46
C LYS A 143 -11.83 22.52 -2.01
N ASN A 144 -12.88 22.02 -1.37
CA ASN A 144 -13.20 22.36 0.02
C ASN A 144 -12.12 21.86 0.99
N ILE A 145 -11.57 20.67 0.75
CA ILE A 145 -10.43 20.11 1.52
C ILE A 145 -9.20 21.00 1.38
N LEU A 146 -8.84 21.40 0.16
CA LEU A 146 -7.66 22.22 -0.11
C LEU A 146 -7.76 23.64 0.46
N ILE A 147 -8.96 24.18 0.63
CA ILE A 147 -9.18 25.50 1.23
C ILE A 147 -9.14 25.44 2.76
N ASN A 148 -9.32 24.26 3.35
CA ASN A 148 -9.36 24.11 4.82
C ASN A 148 -7.95 24.23 5.42
N PRO A 149 -7.67 25.22 6.28
CA PRO A 149 -6.35 25.39 6.90
C PRO A 149 -5.97 24.21 7.80
N GLY A 150 -6.93 23.52 8.40
CA GLY A 150 -6.70 22.31 9.18
C GLY A 150 -6.06 21.18 8.35
N PHE A 151 -6.47 21.05 7.08
CA PHE A 151 -5.84 20.08 6.16
C PHE A 151 -4.34 20.36 5.99
N TRP A 152 -3.96 21.61 5.78
CA TRP A 152 -2.56 22.00 5.60
C TRP A 152 -1.70 21.78 6.85
N LEU A 153 -2.26 22.02 8.03
CA LEU A 153 -1.57 21.73 9.30
C LEU A 153 -1.30 20.23 9.47
N ILE A 154 -2.29 19.41 9.18
CA ILE A 154 -2.13 17.93 9.21
C ILE A 154 -1.13 17.47 8.14
N ALA A 155 -1.22 18.00 6.93
CA ALA A 155 -0.30 17.69 5.85
C ALA A 155 1.15 18.06 6.21
N LEU A 156 1.37 19.24 6.79
CA LEU A 156 2.69 19.67 7.28
C LEU A 156 3.23 18.74 8.37
N LEU A 157 2.38 18.37 9.33
CA LEU A 157 2.76 17.43 10.40
C LEU A 157 3.19 16.08 9.82
N CYS A 158 2.44 15.55 8.83
CA CYS A 158 2.80 14.32 8.13
C CYS A 158 4.16 14.45 7.41
N VAL A 159 4.39 15.55 6.68
CA VAL A 159 5.65 15.79 5.98
C VAL A 159 6.83 15.83 6.97
N LEU A 160 6.71 16.56 8.06
CA LEU A 160 7.75 16.65 9.08
C LEU A 160 8.02 15.29 9.73
N PHE A 161 6.97 14.55 10.07
CA PHE A 161 7.09 13.21 10.65
C PHE A 161 7.83 12.25 9.71
N TYR A 162 7.39 12.15 8.45
CA TYR A 162 8.00 11.25 7.49
C TYR A 162 9.43 11.66 7.11
N SER A 163 9.73 12.95 7.09
CA SER A 163 11.09 13.47 6.85
C SER A 163 12.08 13.03 7.92
N CYS A 164 11.62 12.77 9.14
CA CYS A 164 12.47 12.23 10.20
C CYS A 164 12.55 10.69 10.17
N VAL A 165 11.41 10.04 9.97
CA VAL A 165 11.30 8.57 10.07
C VAL A 165 12.05 7.85 8.95
N PHE A 166 11.93 8.28 7.70
CA PHE A 166 12.56 7.58 6.58
C PHE A 166 14.10 7.61 6.60
N PRO A 167 14.76 8.77 6.83
CA PRO A 167 16.22 8.77 6.99
C PRO A 167 16.68 7.93 8.17
N PHE A 168 15.98 8.02 9.32
CA PHE A 168 16.31 7.22 10.48
C PHE A 168 16.26 5.73 10.19
N GLN A 169 15.19 5.24 9.55
CA GLN A 169 15.07 3.82 9.19
C GLN A 169 16.17 3.37 8.22
N LYS A 170 16.57 4.25 7.29
CA LYS A 170 17.58 3.92 6.28
C LYS A 170 19.00 3.87 6.86
N PHE A 171 19.31 4.69 7.84
CA PHE A 171 20.68 4.81 8.41
C PHE A 171 20.86 4.09 9.75
N ALA A 172 19.77 3.61 10.37
CA ALA A 172 19.80 2.87 11.63
C ALA A 172 19.91 1.35 11.45
N SER A 173 19.93 0.84 10.21
CA SER A 173 20.00 -0.61 9.88
C SER A 173 21.39 -1.06 9.43
#